data_b22ee9336b7ca8bc9733799404c03311
#
_entry.id   b22ee9336b7ca8bc9733799404c03311
#
_cell.length_a   1.000
_cell.length_b   1.000
_cell.length_c   1.000
_cell.angle_alpha   90.00
_cell.angle_beta   90.00
_cell.angle_gamma   90.00
#
_symmetry.space_group_name_H-M   'P 1'
#
loop_
_entity.id
_entity.type
_entity.pdbx_description
1 polymer ?
#
loop_
_entity_poly.entity_id
_entity_poly.type
_entity_poly.pdbx_seq_one_letter_code
_entity_poly.pdbx_strand_id
1 'polypeptide(L)'
;MSTRPSASLSLLLGASAALLGKFAQADEAGGAHSVGYRFNVYDEDAISAPVAEGDPRRYRVDTQQFALDTALGNRNTLSVNAVHEVMSGSSPWYLVPGPDNKPLEVLSGATIRDHRSAVTAAFTHDAGNNDTTSINAAYSQERDYHATALGAEHTLPLSSALTLGFGASYSHDLLRPTDALLYHRVERAQKNTASLFGSLSWVLSKAAVIESGVQFNYQTGYLSDPYKLIVIGDSLQADTRPDTRSEAAWLVRYRYAVNTDAALHADTRLAANSWGQHSLTAQLAWYQRFAGGWQLVPGVRYYTQDSARFYAPFFATPDERYFSSDYRLGGFGALSANLSVRKRFGRWELTAGAERYHATTGLALGQVDAANPGTISYTRLFAGLDFHFD
;
A
#
# COMPACT_ATOMS: atom_id res chain seq x y z
N MET A 1 -7.35 -24.87 21.22
CA MET A 1 -8.16 -24.80 19.97
C MET A 1 -7.76 -23.51 19.26
N SER A 2 -7.18 -23.64 18.08
CA SER A 2 -6.52 -22.51 17.38
C SER A 2 -7.53 -21.61 16.70
N THR A 3 -7.70 -20.40 17.19
CA THR A 3 -8.53 -19.35 16.58
C THR A 3 -7.68 -18.56 15.59
N ARG A 4 -8.12 -18.44 14.34
CA ARG A 4 -7.38 -17.79 13.26
C ARG A 4 -8.10 -16.52 12.77
N PRO A 5 -7.61 -15.31 13.04
CA PRO A 5 -7.97 -14.15 12.23
C PRO A 5 -6.99 -14.03 11.06
N SER A 6 -7.48 -13.92 9.84
CA SER A 6 -6.68 -13.56 8.67
C SER A 6 -6.64 -12.04 8.50
N ALA A 7 -5.55 -11.51 8.01
CA ALA A 7 -5.35 -10.09 7.91
C ALA A 7 -5.53 -9.60 6.48
N SER A 8 -6.47 -8.72 6.29
CA SER A 8 -6.68 -7.95 5.06
C SER A 8 -5.72 -6.76 4.88
N LEU A 9 -4.48 -6.84 5.42
CA LEU A 9 -3.53 -5.72 5.37
C LEU A 9 -2.92 -5.48 3.98
N SER A 10 -2.84 -6.53 3.16
CA SER A 10 -2.12 -6.50 1.88
C SER A 10 -2.86 -5.77 0.76
N LEU A 11 -4.17 -5.63 0.83
CA LEU A 11 -4.99 -5.13 -0.28
C LEU A 11 -5.01 -3.61 -0.43
N LEU A 12 -4.78 -2.85 0.63
CA LEU A 12 -4.67 -1.39 0.55
C LEU A 12 -3.38 -0.92 -0.15
N LEU A 13 -2.35 -1.77 -0.21
CA LEU A 13 -1.09 -1.48 -0.90
C LEU A 13 -1.10 -1.91 -2.37
N GLY A 14 -1.87 -2.93 -2.75
CA GLY A 14 -1.82 -3.52 -4.08
C GLY A 14 -2.53 -2.70 -5.16
N ALA A 15 -3.73 -2.21 -4.92
CA ALA A 15 -4.51 -1.48 -5.92
C ALA A 15 -3.95 -0.07 -6.18
N SER A 16 -3.40 0.59 -5.14
CA SER A 16 -2.77 1.91 -5.28
C SER A 16 -1.38 1.83 -5.93
N ALA A 17 -0.65 0.74 -5.74
CA ALA A 17 0.67 0.54 -6.31
C ALA A 17 0.63 0.23 -7.82
N ALA A 18 -0.42 -0.44 -8.31
CA ALA A 18 -0.57 -0.76 -9.74
C ALA A 18 -0.80 0.50 -10.59
N LEU A 19 -1.52 1.50 -10.08
CA LEU A 19 -1.72 2.79 -10.75
C LEU A 19 -0.54 3.75 -10.63
N LEU A 20 0.33 3.57 -9.61
CA LEU A 20 1.45 4.49 -9.33
C LEU A 20 2.81 3.96 -9.85
N GLY A 21 2.88 2.70 -10.31
CA GLY A 21 4.16 2.00 -10.55
C GLY A 21 4.90 2.36 -11.83
N LYS A 22 4.25 2.89 -12.85
CA LYS A 22 4.90 3.07 -14.17
C LYS A 22 5.55 4.43 -14.41
N PHE A 23 5.24 5.46 -13.66
CA PHE A 23 5.83 6.79 -13.88
C PHE A 23 7.24 6.97 -13.27
N ALA A 24 7.77 5.98 -12.56
CA ALA A 24 9.07 6.08 -11.89
C ALA A 24 10.23 5.43 -12.64
N GLN A 25 10.00 4.81 -13.80
CA GLN A 25 11.03 4.14 -14.57
C GLN A 25 11.06 4.63 -16.02
N ALA A 26 11.54 5.85 -16.22
CA ALA A 26 12.25 6.16 -17.45
C ALA A 26 13.67 5.60 -17.29
N ASP A 27 13.80 4.28 -17.35
CA ASP A 27 15.12 3.64 -17.41
C ASP A 27 15.61 3.66 -18.86
N GLU A 28 16.83 4.17 -19.00
CA GLU A 28 17.60 4.10 -20.24
C GLU A 28 17.63 2.66 -20.78
N ALA A 29 17.20 2.49 -22.03
CA ALA A 29 17.49 1.38 -22.94
C ALA A 29 17.91 0.05 -22.25
N GLY A 30 17.05 -0.55 -21.49
CA GLY A 30 17.01 -1.98 -21.28
C GLY A 30 16.41 -2.61 -22.52
N GLY A 31 16.82 -3.82 -22.88
CA GLY A 31 16.30 -4.55 -24.04
C GLY A 31 14.75 -4.56 -24.06
N ALA A 32 14.16 -4.79 -25.22
CA ALA A 32 12.70 -4.80 -25.40
C ALA A 32 11.99 -5.83 -24.50
N HIS A 33 12.74 -6.67 -23.84
CA HIS A 33 12.26 -7.76 -22.98
C HIS A 33 13.04 -7.82 -21.66
N SER A 34 12.33 -8.07 -20.55
CA SER A 34 12.97 -8.35 -19.28
C SER A 34 12.19 -9.37 -18.45
N VAL A 35 12.93 -10.15 -17.67
CA VAL A 35 12.37 -11.00 -16.62
C VAL A 35 13.04 -10.64 -15.30
N GLY A 36 12.24 -10.56 -14.24
CA GLY A 36 12.72 -10.20 -12.92
C GLY A 36 12.22 -11.15 -11.85
N TYR A 37 13.04 -11.35 -10.83
CA TYR A 37 12.65 -12.00 -9.59
C TYR A 37 13.04 -11.12 -8.41
N ARG A 38 12.13 -10.97 -7.43
CA ARG A 38 12.38 -10.23 -6.19
C ARG A 38 11.91 -11.04 -5.00
N PHE A 39 12.73 -11.02 -3.97
CA PHE A 39 12.40 -11.56 -2.65
C PHE A 39 12.40 -10.43 -1.64
N ASN A 40 11.40 -10.42 -0.76
CA ASN A 40 11.21 -9.38 0.22
C ASN A 40 10.77 -10.03 1.54
N VAL A 41 11.36 -9.58 2.64
CA VAL A 41 11.00 -9.94 4.01
C VAL A 41 10.52 -8.68 4.70
N TYR A 42 9.28 -8.71 5.14
CA TYR A 42 8.67 -7.70 6.00
C TYR A 42 8.51 -8.30 7.40
N ASP A 43 9.02 -7.63 8.41
CA ASP A 43 9.02 -8.11 9.79
C ASP A 43 8.61 -6.97 10.73
N GLU A 44 7.44 -7.10 11.37
CA GLU A 44 6.95 -6.13 12.35
C GLU A 44 7.62 -6.37 13.70
N ASP A 45 7.97 -5.28 14.37
CA ASP A 45 8.46 -5.33 15.74
C ASP A 45 7.37 -5.91 16.66
N ALA A 46 7.79 -6.52 17.75
CA ALA A 46 6.89 -6.86 18.84
C ALA A 46 6.21 -5.59 19.37
N ILE A 47 4.97 -5.72 19.84
CA ILE A 47 4.24 -4.62 20.46
C ILE A 47 4.98 -4.19 21.72
N SER A 48 5.25 -2.89 21.82
CA SER A 48 5.84 -2.26 23.00
C SER A 48 4.80 -1.85 24.04
N ALA A 49 3.53 -1.72 23.64
CA ALA A 49 2.42 -1.44 24.55
C ALA A 49 2.11 -2.66 25.43
N PRO A 50 1.54 -2.47 26.64
CA PRO A 50 1.09 -3.57 27.46
C PRO A 50 0.04 -4.42 26.74
N VAL A 51 0.26 -5.73 26.71
CA VAL A 51 -0.61 -6.73 26.10
C VAL A 51 -1.39 -7.43 27.20
N ALA A 52 -2.71 -7.47 27.08
CA ALA A 52 -3.58 -8.16 28.04
C ALA A 52 -3.56 -9.68 27.80
N GLU A 53 -3.55 -10.08 26.51
CA GLU A 53 -3.58 -11.50 26.11
C GLU A 53 -2.96 -11.67 24.72
N GLY A 54 -2.32 -12.81 24.46
CA GLY A 54 -1.76 -13.21 23.19
C GLY A 54 -0.24 -13.10 23.08
N ASP A 55 0.29 -13.47 21.92
CA ASP A 55 1.74 -13.39 21.62
C ASP A 55 2.09 -11.98 21.13
N PRO A 56 3.01 -11.24 21.75
CA PRO A 56 3.39 -9.90 21.33
C PRO A 56 4.12 -9.85 19.98
N ARG A 57 4.55 -11.00 19.44
CA ARG A 57 5.14 -11.07 18.10
C ARG A 57 4.09 -10.77 17.04
N ARG A 58 4.39 -9.82 16.20
CA ARG A 58 3.50 -9.36 15.14
C ARG A 58 3.77 -10.07 13.81
N TYR A 59 3.36 -9.45 12.71
CA TYR A 59 3.43 -10.04 11.38
C TYR A 59 4.85 -10.12 10.85
N ARG A 60 5.11 -11.28 10.21
CA ARG A 60 6.16 -11.45 9.23
C ARG A 60 5.54 -11.87 7.90
N VAL A 61 5.97 -11.23 6.82
CA VAL A 61 5.55 -11.56 5.46
C VAL A 61 6.79 -11.80 4.59
N ASP A 62 6.89 -12.99 4.03
CA ASP A 62 7.89 -13.35 3.03
C ASP A 62 7.22 -13.29 1.66
N THR A 63 7.72 -12.42 0.78
CA THR A 63 7.12 -12.15 -0.55
C THR A 63 8.07 -12.60 -1.64
N GLN A 64 7.58 -13.36 -2.60
CA GLN A 64 8.22 -13.68 -3.86
C GLN A 64 7.48 -13.00 -4.99
N GLN A 65 8.21 -12.33 -5.87
CA GLN A 65 7.64 -11.60 -6.99
C GLN A 65 8.38 -11.95 -8.27
N PHE A 66 7.62 -12.26 -9.32
CA PHE A 66 8.10 -12.49 -10.68
C PHE A 66 7.53 -11.41 -11.59
N ALA A 67 8.37 -10.84 -12.43
CA ALA A 67 8.00 -9.83 -13.40
C ALA A 67 8.45 -10.25 -14.80
N LEU A 68 7.61 -9.98 -15.79
CA LEU A 68 7.92 -10.12 -17.21
C LEU A 68 7.46 -8.85 -17.90
N ASP A 69 8.36 -8.17 -18.60
CA ASP A 69 8.04 -7.12 -19.55
C ASP A 69 8.52 -7.56 -20.93
N THR A 70 7.64 -7.49 -21.93
CA THR A 70 7.96 -7.94 -23.28
C THR A 70 7.30 -7.06 -24.32
N ALA A 71 8.07 -6.63 -25.30
CA ALA A 71 7.55 -5.96 -26.48
C ALA A 71 6.82 -6.96 -27.38
N LEU A 72 5.65 -6.57 -27.88
CA LEU A 72 4.86 -7.29 -28.87
C LEU A 72 4.83 -6.48 -30.16
N GLY A 73 5.88 -6.65 -30.95
CA GLY A 73 6.18 -5.78 -32.10
C GLY A 73 6.67 -4.39 -31.66
N ASN A 74 6.50 -3.38 -32.52
CA ASN A 74 7.15 -2.07 -32.33
C ASN A 74 6.34 -1.07 -31.49
N ARG A 75 5.09 -1.40 -31.14
CA ARG A 75 4.15 -0.45 -30.51
C ARG A 75 3.40 -1.00 -29.31
N ASN A 76 3.60 -2.25 -28.99
CA ASN A 76 2.86 -2.87 -27.88
C ASN A 76 3.83 -3.44 -26.86
N THR A 77 3.44 -3.35 -25.60
CA THR A 77 4.16 -3.98 -24.49
C THR A 77 3.18 -4.78 -23.65
N LEU A 78 3.54 -5.99 -23.30
CA LEU A 78 2.87 -6.79 -22.30
C LEU A 78 3.74 -6.83 -21.04
N SER A 79 3.16 -6.45 -19.91
CA SER A 79 3.76 -6.57 -18.58
C SER A 79 2.94 -7.55 -17.75
N VAL A 80 3.59 -8.53 -17.15
CA VAL A 80 2.96 -9.49 -16.23
C VAL A 80 3.73 -9.50 -14.92
N ASN A 81 3.01 -9.41 -13.81
CA ASN A 81 3.58 -9.48 -12.46
C ASN A 81 2.83 -10.54 -11.67
N ALA A 82 3.55 -11.50 -11.08
CA ALA A 82 3.02 -12.52 -10.19
C ALA A 82 3.65 -12.38 -8.81
N VAL A 83 2.83 -12.42 -7.77
CA VAL A 83 3.26 -12.28 -6.37
C VAL A 83 2.75 -13.48 -5.58
N HIS A 84 3.62 -14.03 -4.75
CA HIS A 84 3.27 -15.02 -3.76
C HIS A 84 3.78 -14.57 -2.39
N GLU A 85 2.88 -14.53 -1.40
CA GLU A 85 3.17 -14.10 -0.03
C GLU A 85 2.83 -15.21 0.95
N VAL A 86 3.71 -15.36 1.94
CA VAL A 86 3.51 -16.23 3.10
C VAL A 86 3.52 -15.36 4.32
N MET A 87 2.40 -15.33 5.04
CA MET A 87 2.19 -14.50 6.22
C MET A 87 2.17 -15.35 7.48
N SER A 88 2.83 -14.88 8.53
CA SER A 88 2.82 -15.51 9.87
C SER A 88 2.81 -14.44 10.95
N GLY A 89 2.42 -14.81 12.17
CA GLY A 89 2.41 -13.92 13.32
C GLY A 89 1.03 -13.66 13.90
N SER A 90 0.94 -12.78 14.89
CA SER A 90 -0.31 -12.39 15.56
C SER A 90 -0.80 -11.03 15.09
N SER A 91 -2.10 -10.82 15.13
CA SER A 91 -2.77 -9.56 14.77
C SER A 91 -3.45 -8.94 15.98
N PRO A 92 -3.44 -7.60 16.12
CA PRO A 92 -4.33 -6.94 17.05
C PRO A 92 -5.77 -7.35 16.80
N TRP A 93 -6.45 -7.81 17.84
CA TRP A 93 -7.83 -8.28 17.74
C TRP A 93 -8.79 -7.19 18.21
N TYR A 94 -8.63 -6.74 19.47
CA TYR A 94 -9.38 -5.64 20.07
C TYR A 94 -8.59 -5.02 21.22
N LEU A 95 -9.12 -3.91 21.75
CA LEU A 95 -8.56 -3.19 22.89
C LEU A 95 -9.48 -3.35 24.10
N VAL A 96 -8.89 -3.49 25.29
CA VAL A 96 -9.62 -3.52 26.56
C VAL A 96 -9.15 -2.40 27.47
N PRO A 97 -10.02 -1.87 28.35
CA PRO A 97 -9.61 -0.92 29.38
C PRO A 97 -8.63 -1.62 30.36
N GLY A 98 -7.45 -1.03 30.52
CA GLY A 98 -6.48 -1.41 31.52
C GLY A 98 -6.48 -0.47 32.73
N PRO A 99 -5.45 -0.53 33.60
CA PRO A 99 -5.27 0.41 34.70
C PRO A 99 -5.29 1.85 34.20
N ASP A 100 -5.93 2.74 34.98
CA ASP A 100 -6.12 4.16 34.64
C ASP A 100 -6.84 4.40 33.29
N ASN A 101 -7.70 3.46 32.88
CA ASN A 101 -8.41 3.49 31.60
C ASN A 101 -7.51 3.55 30.37
N LYS A 102 -6.25 3.13 30.49
CA LYS A 102 -5.33 3.03 29.37
C LYS A 102 -5.61 1.78 28.55
N PRO A 103 -5.69 1.86 27.21
CA PRO A 103 -5.99 0.70 26.38
C PRO A 103 -4.86 -0.33 26.43
N LEU A 104 -5.23 -1.60 26.61
CA LEU A 104 -4.38 -2.76 26.47
C LEU A 104 -4.76 -3.54 25.22
N GLU A 105 -3.80 -4.09 24.50
CA GLU A 105 -4.08 -4.91 23.33
C GLU A 105 -4.37 -6.36 23.70
N VAL A 106 -5.38 -6.91 23.04
CA VAL A 106 -5.62 -8.34 22.94
C VAL A 106 -5.23 -8.79 21.54
N LEU A 107 -4.32 -9.74 21.47
CA LEU A 107 -3.78 -10.25 20.22
C LEU A 107 -4.38 -11.62 19.92
N SER A 108 -4.49 -11.95 18.64
CA SER A 108 -4.85 -13.29 18.24
C SER A 108 -3.79 -14.28 18.69
N GLY A 109 -4.15 -15.24 19.54
CA GLY A 109 -3.22 -16.19 20.15
C GLY A 109 -2.67 -17.28 19.22
N ALA A 110 -2.89 -17.22 17.92
CA ALA A 110 -2.49 -18.25 16.98
C ALA A 110 -1.41 -17.74 16.03
N THR A 111 -0.41 -18.59 15.78
CA THR A 111 0.48 -18.40 14.63
C THR A 111 -0.36 -18.48 13.36
N ILE A 112 -0.66 -17.34 12.77
CA ILE A 112 -1.33 -17.28 11.48
C ILE A 112 -0.34 -17.81 10.44
N ARG A 113 -0.80 -18.75 9.61
CA ARG A 113 -0.14 -19.09 8.37
C ARG A 113 -1.16 -18.88 7.27
N ASP A 114 -0.99 -17.81 6.55
CA ASP A 114 -1.83 -17.47 5.40
C ASP A 114 -0.97 -17.26 4.17
N HIS A 115 -1.58 -17.48 3.01
CA HIS A 115 -0.92 -17.37 1.72
C HIS A 115 -1.76 -16.50 0.82
N ARG A 116 -1.11 -15.56 0.15
CA ARG A 116 -1.72 -14.77 -0.92
C ARG A 116 -0.98 -15.05 -2.22
N SER A 117 -1.73 -15.27 -3.28
CA SER A 117 -1.21 -15.29 -4.65
C SER A 117 -1.95 -14.26 -5.47
N ALA A 118 -1.21 -13.47 -6.24
CA ALA A 118 -1.79 -12.45 -7.08
C ALA A 118 -1.07 -12.41 -8.44
N VAL A 119 -1.82 -12.07 -9.48
CA VAL A 119 -1.28 -11.81 -10.82
C VAL A 119 -1.89 -10.52 -11.35
N THR A 120 -1.06 -9.70 -11.99
CA THR A 120 -1.46 -8.51 -12.73
C THR A 120 -0.89 -8.59 -14.13
N ALA A 121 -1.70 -8.32 -15.13
CA ALA A 121 -1.27 -8.18 -16.52
C ALA A 121 -1.67 -6.80 -17.04
N ALA A 122 -0.78 -6.16 -17.79
CA ALA A 122 -1.04 -4.88 -18.44
C ALA A 122 -0.59 -4.95 -19.90
N PHE A 123 -1.47 -4.55 -20.80
CA PHE A 123 -1.16 -4.37 -22.21
C PHE A 123 -1.14 -2.87 -22.51
N THR A 124 -0.03 -2.39 -23.04
CA THR A 124 0.18 -0.98 -23.40
C THR A 124 0.40 -0.87 -24.90
N HIS A 125 -0.36 -0.01 -25.54
CA HIS A 125 -0.21 0.41 -26.94
C HIS A 125 0.39 1.80 -27.00
N ASP A 126 1.44 1.98 -27.78
CA ASP A 126 2.07 3.27 -28.09
C ASP A 126 1.64 3.70 -29.51
N ALA A 127 0.78 4.71 -29.59
CA ALA A 127 0.35 5.28 -30.86
C ALA A 127 1.43 6.14 -31.53
N GLY A 128 2.53 6.41 -30.85
CA GLY A 128 3.64 7.28 -31.23
C GLY A 128 3.63 8.60 -30.47
N ASN A 129 4.76 9.29 -30.44
CA ASN A 129 4.93 10.58 -29.76
C ASN A 129 4.61 10.54 -28.24
N ASN A 130 4.81 9.40 -27.56
CA ASN A 130 4.43 9.15 -26.16
C ASN A 130 2.91 9.20 -25.89
N ASP A 131 2.07 9.06 -26.92
CA ASP A 131 0.64 8.83 -26.79
C ASP A 131 0.42 7.34 -26.51
N THR A 132 0.08 7.00 -25.27
CA THR A 132 -0.01 5.60 -24.83
C THR A 132 -1.36 5.28 -24.20
N THR A 133 -1.87 4.10 -24.52
CA THR A 133 -3.05 3.53 -23.86
C THR A 133 -2.67 2.21 -23.21
N SER A 134 -3.01 2.03 -21.94
CA SER A 134 -2.80 0.79 -21.20
C SER A 134 -4.11 0.25 -20.66
N ILE A 135 -4.31 -1.05 -20.79
CA ILE A 135 -5.40 -1.79 -20.16
C ILE A 135 -4.76 -2.81 -19.21
N ASN A 136 -5.27 -2.88 -17.99
CA ASN A 136 -4.73 -3.79 -16.98
C ASN A 136 -5.84 -4.63 -16.35
N ALA A 137 -5.47 -5.84 -15.93
CA ALA A 137 -6.31 -6.76 -15.20
C ALA A 137 -5.51 -7.35 -14.05
N ALA A 138 -6.15 -7.51 -12.89
CA ALA A 138 -5.54 -8.11 -11.72
C ALA A 138 -6.48 -9.13 -11.08
N TYR A 139 -5.89 -10.20 -10.55
CA TYR A 139 -6.56 -11.19 -9.74
C TYR A 139 -5.71 -11.49 -8.51
N SER A 140 -6.34 -11.55 -7.34
CA SER A 140 -5.69 -11.92 -6.07
C SER A 140 -6.55 -12.91 -5.33
N GLN A 141 -5.91 -13.88 -4.70
CA GLN A 141 -6.57 -14.94 -3.93
C GLN A 141 -5.83 -15.14 -2.61
N GLU A 142 -6.61 -15.10 -1.53
CA GLU A 142 -6.28 -15.56 -0.19
C GLU A 142 -7.29 -16.65 0.21
N ARG A 143 -7.12 -17.24 1.36
CA ARG A 143 -8.00 -18.30 1.85
C ARG A 143 -9.46 -17.85 1.98
N ASP A 144 -9.67 -16.63 2.41
CA ASP A 144 -10.97 -16.02 2.74
C ASP A 144 -11.28 -14.73 1.96
N TYR A 145 -10.41 -14.38 1.01
CA TYR A 145 -10.53 -13.17 0.21
C TYR A 145 -10.09 -13.36 -1.23
N HIS A 146 -10.96 -12.97 -2.15
CA HIS A 146 -10.69 -12.95 -3.60
C HIS A 146 -10.96 -11.56 -4.15
N ALA A 147 -10.05 -11.02 -4.95
CA ALA A 147 -10.22 -9.74 -5.61
C ALA A 147 -9.96 -9.85 -7.10
N THR A 148 -10.80 -9.19 -7.89
CA THR A 148 -10.63 -9.04 -9.32
C THR A 148 -10.69 -7.55 -9.66
N ALA A 149 -9.77 -7.05 -10.47
CA ALA A 149 -9.76 -5.66 -10.89
C ALA A 149 -9.49 -5.53 -12.39
N LEU A 150 -10.08 -4.49 -12.98
CA LEU A 150 -9.84 -4.05 -14.36
C LEU A 150 -9.58 -2.56 -14.35
N GLY A 151 -8.69 -2.09 -15.21
CA GLY A 151 -8.38 -0.67 -15.34
C GLY A 151 -7.93 -0.32 -16.75
N ALA A 152 -8.07 0.96 -17.06
CA ALA A 152 -7.54 1.55 -18.29
C ALA A 152 -6.95 2.92 -17.97
N GLU A 153 -5.86 3.26 -18.61
CA GLU A 153 -5.20 4.55 -18.53
C GLU A 153 -4.75 5.03 -19.90
N HIS A 154 -4.74 6.33 -20.08
CA HIS A 154 -4.29 6.98 -21.30
C HIS A 154 -3.37 8.14 -20.97
N THR A 155 -2.29 8.26 -21.72
CA THR A 155 -1.31 9.34 -21.61
C THR A 155 -1.28 10.06 -22.94
N LEU A 156 -1.61 11.36 -22.92
CA LEU A 156 -1.74 12.20 -24.11
C LEU A 156 -0.76 13.38 -24.03
N PRO A 157 0.27 13.44 -24.86
CA PRO A 157 1.10 14.63 -24.99
C PRO A 157 0.30 15.80 -25.60
N LEU A 158 0.14 16.87 -24.84
CA LEU A 158 -0.52 18.10 -25.32
C LEU A 158 0.47 19.04 -26.02
N SER A 159 1.75 18.96 -25.65
CA SER A 159 2.86 19.67 -26.26
C SER A 159 4.18 18.97 -25.96
N SER A 160 5.30 19.51 -26.45
CA SER A 160 6.64 19.01 -26.11
C SER A 160 6.98 19.14 -24.62
N ALA A 161 6.25 19.96 -23.87
CA ALA A 161 6.50 20.20 -22.45
C ALA A 161 5.35 19.75 -21.54
N LEU A 162 4.17 19.45 -22.06
CA LEU A 162 2.98 19.16 -21.25
C LEU A 162 2.35 17.85 -21.70
N THR A 163 2.11 16.96 -20.72
CA THR A 163 1.46 15.66 -20.91
C THR A 163 0.28 15.53 -19.97
N LEU A 164 -0.87 15.13 -20.49
CA LEU A 164 -2.07 14.76 -19.73
C LEU A 164 -2.09 13.26 -19.52
N GLY A 165 -2.30 12.82 -18.28
CA GLY A 165 -2.59 11.42 -17.93
C GLY A 165 -3.97 11.31 -17.32
N PHE A 166 -4.74 10.27 -17.65
CA PHE A 166 -6.00 9.96 -16.99
C PHE A 166 -6.30 8.47 -17.05
N GLY A 167 -7.10 8.00 -16.12
CA GLY A 167 -7.46 6.61 -16.07
C GLY A 167 -8.62 6.32 -15.12
N ALA A 168 -9.15 5.11 -15.25
CA ALA A 168 -10.20 4.58 -14.40
C ALA A 168 -9.93 3.11 -14.09
N SER A 169 -10.36 2.67 -12.92
CA SER A 169 -10.33 1.25 -12.56
C SER A 169 -11.52 0.86 -11.70
N TYR A 170 -11.83 -0.43 -11.72
CA TYR A 170 -12.87 -1.03 -10.89
C TYR A 170 -12.37 -2.34 -10.31
N SER A 171 -12.61 -2.57 -9.02
CA SER A 171 -12.39 -3.87 -8.37
C SER A 171 -13.67 -4.40 -7.75
N HIS A 172 -13.79 -5.73 -7.77
CA HIS A 172 -14.81 -6.50 -7.09
C HIS A 172 -14.15 -7.54 -6.20
N ASP A 173 -14.44 -7.46 -4.92
CA ASP A 173 -13.81 -8.26 -3.88
C ASP A 173 -14.87 -9.11 -3.17
N LEU A 174 -14.56 -10.38 -2.96
CA LEU A 174 -15.38 -11.36 -2.26
C LEU A 174 -14.70 -11.75 -0.96
N LEU A 175 -15.44 -11.66 0.14
CA LEU A 175 -15.01 -12.03 1.48
C LEU A 175 -15.77 -13.27 1.94
N ARG A 176 -15.06 -14.24 2.49
CA ARG A 176 -15.62 -15.45 3.13
C ARG A 176 -14.83 -15.75 4.41
N PRO A 177 -15.04 -14.94 5.48
CA PRO A 177 -14.26 -15.05 6.71
C PRO A 177 -14.26 -16.47 7.26
N THR A 178 -13.10 -16.90 7.74
CA THR A 178 -12.94 -18.23 8.33
C THR A 178 -13.70 -18.32 9.66
N ASP A 179 -14.19 -19.53 9.99
CA ASP A 179 -14.89 -19.82 11.25
C ASP A 179 -16.08 -18.86 11.53
N ALA A 180 -16.79 -18.43 10.45
CA ALA A 180 -17.81 -17.39 10.52
C ALA A 180 -18.95 -17.76 11.47
N LEU A 181 -19.47 -18.99 11.41
CA LEU A 181 -20.51 -19.46 12.31
C LEU A 181 -20.07 -19.53 13.78
N LEU A 182 -18.82 -19.94 14.03
CA LEU A 182 -18.28 -20.09 15.38
C LEU A 182 -18.11 -18.73 16.09
N TYR A 183 -17.77 -17.69 15.34
CA TYR A 183 -17.49 -16.34 15.87
C TYR A 183 -18.57 -15.33 15.50
N HIS A 184 -19.72 -15.76 15.02
CA HIS A 184 -20.84 -14.90 14.59
C HIS A 184 -20.39 -13.79 13.60
N ARG A 185 -19.47 -14.14 12.70
CA ARG A 185 -19.02 -13.24 11.62
C ARG A 185 -19.95 -13.32 10.42
N VAL A 186 -19.88 -12.33 9.54
CA VAL A 186 -20.51 -12.42 8.22
C VAL A 186 -19.95 -13.64 7.46
N GLU A 187 -20.83 -14.51 6.96
CA GLU A 187 -20.40 -15.70 6.23
C GLU A 187 -19.90 -15.39 4.82
N ARG A 188 -20.51 -14.38 4.20
CA ARG A 188 -20.15 -13.93 2.85
C ARG A 188 -20.47 -12.44 2.71
N ALA A 189 -19.50 -11.71 2.16
CA ALA A 189 -19.65 -10.30 1.90
C ALA A 189 -18.95 -9.91 0.59
N GLN A 190 -19.27 -8.72 0.10
CA GLN A 190 -18.72 -8.14 -1.11
C GLN A 190 -18.30 -6.70 -0.86
N LYS A 191 -17.23 -6.29 -1.55
CA LYS A 191 -16.78 -4.90 -1.59
C LYS A 191 -16.46 -4.53 -3.02
N ASN A 192 -16.85 -3.33 -3.44
CA ASN A 192 -16.54 -2.77 -4.75
C ASN A 192 -15.74 -1.49 -4.58
N THR A 193 -14.79 -1.25 -5.47
CA THR A 193 -14.03 0.00 -5.50
C THR A 193 -13.98 0.51 -6.93
N ALA A 194 -14.43 1.74 -7.14
CA ALA A 194 -14.23 2.50 -8.38
C ALA A 194 -13.19 3.59 -8.14
N SER A 195 -12.26 3.76 -9.05
CA SER A 195 -11.21 4.78 -8.97
C SER A 195 -11.13 5.56 -10.26
N LEU A 196 -10.97 6.88 -10.15
CA LEU A 196 -10.68 7.81 -11.24
C LEU A 196 -9.39 8.55 -10.92
N PHE A 197 -8.63 8.85 -11.93
CA PHE A 197 -7.36 9.53 -11.80
C PHE A 197 -7.16 10.49 -12.98
N GLY A 198 -6.56 11.66 -12.72
CA GLY A 198 -6.12 12.60 -13.73
C GLY A 198 -4.86 13.32 -13.30
N SER A 199 -3.90 13.54 -14.20
CA SER A 199 -2.66 14.27 -13.93
C SER A 199 -2.20 15.12 -15.09
N LEU A 200 -1.42 16.15 -14.78
CA LEU A 200 -0.66 16.97 -15.72
C LEU A 200 0.82 16.89 -15.35
N SER A 201 1.63 16.46 -16.28
CA SER A 201 3.09 16.46 -16.18
C SER A 201 3.67 17.57 -17.02
N TRP A 202 4.51 18.41 -16.41
CA TRP A 202 5.11 19.57 -17.06
C TRP A 202 6.63 19.54 -16.96
N VAL A 203 7.29 19.58 -18.12
CA VAL A 203 8.74 19.76 -18.25
C VAL A 203 9.07 21.23 -18.04
N LEU A 204 9.55 21.56 -16.84
CA LEU A 204 9.91 22.94 -16.45
C LEU A 204 11.23 23.37 -17.07
N SER A 205 12.16 22.45 -17.24
CA SER A 205 13.48 22.68 -17.84
C SER A 205 14.10 21.34 -18.27
N LYS A 206 15.30 21.38 -18.87
CA LYS A 206 16.06 20.16 -19.20
C LYS A 206 16.39 19.29 -17.97
N ALA A 207 16.33 19.88 -16.78
CA ALA A 207 16.69 19.20 -15.53
C ALA A 207 15.49 18.96 -14.61
N ALA A 208 14.29 19.52 -14.90
CA ALA A 208 13.19 19.51 -13.96
C ALA A 208 11.85 19.17 -14.62
N VAL A 209 11.13 18.22 -14.00
CA VAL A 209 9.76 17.86 -14.32
C VAL A 209 8.92 17.91 -13.06
N ILE A 210 7.71 18.46 -13.17
CA ILE A 210 6.69 18.41 -12.13
C ILE A 210 5.43 17.73 -12.67
N GLU A 211 4.84 16.88 -11.88
CA GLU A 211 3.52 16.28 -12.14
C GLU A 211 2.58 16.66 -11.00
N SER A 212 1.37 17.06 -11.34
CA SER A 212 0.29 17.28 -10.36
C SER A 212 -0.91 16.46 -10.81
N GLY A 213 -1.47 15.66 -9.90
CA GLY A 213 -2.59 14.77 -10.19
C GLY A 213 -3.63 14.75 -9.10
N VAL A 214 -4.84 14.38 -9.47
CA VAL A 214 -5.96 14.15 -8.55
C VAL A 214 -6.45 12.71 -8.71
N GLN A 215 -6.82 12.10 -7.61
CA GLN A 215 -7.39 10.76 -7.57
C GLN A 215 -8.69 10.80 -6.76
N PHE A 216 -9.69 10.10 -7.22
CA PHE A 216 -10.94 9.89 -6.52
C PHE A 216 -11.22 8.39 -6.42
N ASN A 217 -11.48 7.89 -5.20
CA ASN A 217 -11.86 6.51 -4.93
C ASN A 217 -13.24 6.46 -4.29
N TYR A 218 -14.07 5.54 -4.76
CA TYR A 218 -15.40 5.27 -4.18
C TYR A 218 -15.53 3.79 -3.89
N GLN A 219 -15.78 3.48 -2.62
CA GLN A 219 -15.92 2.11 -2.12
C GLN A 219 -17.35 1.88 -1.62
N THR A 220 -17.89 0.72 -1.89
CA THR A 220 -19.22 0.29 -1.42
C THR A 220 -19.23 -1.18 -1.01
N GLY A 221 -20.16 -1.51 -0.12
CA GLY A 221 -20.36 -2.87 0.36
C GLY A 221 -19.84 -3.08 1.77
N TYR A 222 -19.32 -4.25 2.07
CA TYR A 222 -18.83 -4.57 3.41
C TYR A 222 -17.43 -3.98 3.64
N LEU A 223 -17.37 -2.87 4.36
CA LEU A 223 -16.13 -2.16 4.66
C LEU A 223 -15.65 -2.37 6.11
N SER A 224 -16.42 -3.06 6.95
CA SER A 224 -16.00 -3.49 8.29
C SER A 224 -14.92 -4.58 8.20
N ASP A 225 -14.17 -4.75 9.27
CA ASP A 225 -13.22 -5.86 9.37
C ASP A 225 -13.89 -7.04 10.11
N PRO A 226 -14.12 -8.19 9.45
CA PRO A 226 -14.85 -9.30 10.06
C PRO A 226 -14.09 -9.97 11.21
N TYR A 227 -12.82 -9.65 11.36
CA TYR A 227 -11.94 -10.21 12.39
C TYR A 227 -11.71 -9.27 13.58
N LYS A 228 -12.15 -8.02 13.48
CA LYS A 228 -11.99 -7.04 14.54
C LYS A 228 -13.21 -7.01 15.45
N LEU A 229 -12.93 -6.84 16.73
CA LEU A 229 -13.92 -6.64 17.77
C LEU A 229 -13.70 -5.30 18.45
N ILE A 230 -14.71 -4.85 19.19
CA ILE A 230 -14.69 -3.60 19.94
C ILE A 230 -15.40 -3.79 21.28
N VAL A 231 -14.85 -3.23 22.34
CA VAL A 231 -15.48 -3.17 23.66
C VAL A 231 -16.42 -1.98 23.73
N ILE A 232 -17.69 -2.25 24.05
CA ILE A 232 -18.72 -1.23 24.28
C ILE A 232 -19.38 -1.51 25.62
N GLY A 233 -19.17 -0.64 26.63
CA GLY A 233 -19.54 -0.92 28.01
C GLY A 233 -18.86 -2.20 28.49
N ASP A 234 -19.67 -3.15 28.95
CA ASP A 234 -19.21 -4.46 29.42
C ASP A 234 -19.32 -5.56 28.35
N SER A 235 -19.58 -5.21 27.10
CA SER A 235 -19.80 -6.18 26.02
C SER A 235 -18.75 -6.07 24.91
N LEU A 236 -18.45 -7.22 24.31
CA LEU A 236 -17.58 -7.33 23.13
C LEU A 236 -18.46 -7.49 21.89
N GLN A 237 -18.31 -6.59 20.92
CA GLN A 237 -19.12 -6.54 19.71
C GLN A 237 -18.24 -6.58 18.46
N ALA A 238 -18.85 -6.83 17.30
CA ALA A 238 -18.14 -6.77 16.01
C ALA A 238 -17.81 -5.32 15.62
N ASP A 239 -16.67 -5.12 14.98
CA ASP A 239 -16.30 -3.86 14.32
C ASP A 239 -17.36 -3.49 13.27
N THR A 240 -17.84 -2.25 13.33
CA THR A 240 -18.91 -1.77 12.45
C THR A 240 -18.54 -0.43 11.84
N ARG A 241 -18.50 -0.38 10.51
CA ARG A 241 -18.14 0.82 9.73
C ARG A 241 -19.23 1.15 8.71
N PRO A 242 -19.28 2.40 8.22
CA PRO A 242 -20.14 2.72 7.08
C PRO A 242 -19.85 1.82 5.88
N ASP A 243 -20.90 1.44 5.15
CA ASP A 243 -20.87 0.60 3.94
C ASP A 243 -20.41 1.36 2.68
N THR A 244 -20.12 2.65 2.84
CA THR A 244 -19.58 3.51 1.77
C THR A 244 -18.39 4.32 2.27
N ARG A 245 -17.42 4.56 1.38
CA ARG A 245 -16.29 5.46 1.61
C ARG A 245 -15.91 6.14 0.31
N SER A 246 -15.88 7.46 0.31
CA SER A 246 -15.27 8.24 -0.76
C SER A 246 -13.96 8.85 -0.26
N GLU A 247 -12.96 8.90 -1.12
CA GLU A 247 -11.66 9.53 -0.86
C GLU A 247 -11.23 10.34 -2.06
N ALA A 248 -10.80 11.58 -1.81
CA ALA A 248 -10.12 12.42 -2.77
C ALA A 248 -8.67 12.62 -2.35
N ALA A 249 -7.74 12.55 -3.31
CA ALA A 249 -6.32 12.78 -3.06
C ALA A 249 -5.74 13.72 -4.12
N TRP A 250 -4.83 14.57 -3.69
CA TRP A 250 -3.98 15.40 -4.53
C TRP A 250 -2.54 14.92 -4.40
N LEU A 251 -1.88 14.69 -5.55
CA LEU A 251 -0.52 14.20 -5.65
C LEU A 251 0.33 15.23 -6.38
N VAL A 252 1.55 15.45 -5.89
CA VAL A 252 2.57 16.25 -6.56
C VAL A 252 3.85 15.45 -6.59
N ARG A 253 4.47 15.34 -7.74
CA ARG A 253 5.77 14.70 -7.95
C ARG A 253 6.72 15.69 -8.61
N TYR A 254 7.90 15.83 -8.05
CA TYR A 254 8.96 16.66 -8.59
C TYR A 254 10.21 15.81 -8.82
N ARG A 255 10.77 15.92 -10.01
CA ARG A 255 11.98 15.23 -10.44
C ARG A 255 12.98 16.26 -10.88
N TYR A 256 14.16 16.24 -10.27
CA TYR A 256 15.22 17.21 -10.56
C TYR A 256 16.56 16.51 -10.77
N ALA A 257 17.10 16.58 -11.97
CA ALA A 257 18.47 16.16 -12.29
C ALA A 257 19.45 17.24 -11.80
N VAL A 258 20.15 16.94 -10.71
CA VAL A 258 21.16 17.84 -10.13
C VAL A 258 22.39 17.94 -11.04
N ASN A 259 22.76 16.79 -11.61
CA ASN A 259 23.79 16.65 -12.63
C ASN A 259 23.56 15.32 -13.41
N THR A 260 24.53 14.89 -14.23
CA THR A 260 24.43 13.64 -15.01
C THR A 260 24.32 12.37 -14.17
N ASP A 261 24.80 12.40 -12.91
CA ASP A 261 24.91 11.24 -12.03
C ASP A 261 24.03 11.33 -10.79
N ALA A 262 23.37 12.47 -10.59
CA ALA A 262 22.53 12.68 -9.40
C ALA A 262 21.17 13.28 -9.73
N ALA A 263 20.12 12.73 -9.12
CA ALA A 263 18.76 13.24 -9.21
C ALA A 263 18.05 13.23 -7.85
N LEU A 264 17.21 14.23 -7.63
CA LEU A 264 16.30 14.34 -6.48
C LEU A 264 14.88 14.05 -6.93
N HIS A 265 14.20 13.15 -6.23
CA HIS A 265 12.77 12.89 -6.36
C HIS A 265 12.06 13.34 -5.08
N ALA A 266 11.03 14.15 -5.23
CA ALA A 266 10.18 14.60 -4.13
C ALA A 266 8.73 14.29 -4.48
N ASP A 267 8.02 13.59 -3.61
CA ASP A 267 6.63 13.20 -3.80
C ASP A 267 5.82 13.63 -2.58
N THR A 268 4.63 14.17 -2.83
CA THR A 268 3.67 14.56 -1.79
C THR A 268 2.28 14.06 -2.18
N ARG A 269 1.53 13.55 -1.20
CA ARG A 269 0.12 13.18 -1.34
C ARG A 269 -0.65 13.74 -0.16
N LEU A 270 -1.70 14.49 -0.44
CA LEU A 270 -2.71 14.92 0.51
C LEU A 270 -3.99 14.15 0.20
N ALA A 271 -4.66 13.61 1.20
CA ALA A 271 -5.94 12.93 0.99
C ALA A 271 -6.93 13.25 2.09
N ALA A 272 -8.21 13.23 1.73
CA ALA A 272 -9.33 13.36 2.65
C ALA A 272 -10.41 12.35 2.26
N ASN A 273 -11.11 11.77 3.26
CA ASN A 273 -12.15 10.80 3.00
C ASN A 273 -13.44 11.08 3.81
N SER A 274 -14.54 10.45 3.38
CA SER A 274 -15.85 10.60 3.99
C SER A 274 -15.95 10.08 5.42
N TRP A 275 -14.98 9.34 5.91
CA TRP A 275 -14.91 8.89 7.31
C TRP A 275 -14.27 9.93 8.24
N GLY A 276 -13.87 11.08 7.71
CA GLY A 276 -13.30 12.21 8.45
C GLY A 276 -11.79 12.18 8.60
N GLN A 277 -11.10 11.25 7.95
CA GLN A 277 -9.66 11.20 7.99
C GLN A 277 -9.06 12.13 6.93
N HIS A 278 -8.03 12.89 7.34
CA HIS A 278 -7.11 13.59 6.45
C HIS A 278 -5.75 12.94 6.59
N SER A 279 -5.00 12.86 5.52
CA SER A 279 -3.64 12.31 5.56
C SER A 279 -2.68 13.08 4.66
N LEU A 280 -1.42 13.13 5.09
CA LEU A 280 -0.30 13.65 4.35
C LEU A 280 0.78 12.58 4.23
N THR A 281 1.29 12.38 3.02
CA THR A 281 2.54 11.67 2.77
C THR A 281 3.52 12.63 2.12
N ALA A 282 4.77 12.69 2.61
CA ALA A 282 5.88 13.38 1.97
C ALA A 282 7.07 12.43 1.87
N GLN A 283 7.69 12.35 0.71
CA GLN A 283 8.81 11.46 0.45
C GLN A 283 9.90 12.19 -0.33
N LEU A 284 11.15 11.95 0.05
CA LEU A 284 12.34 12.39 -0.66
C LEU A 284 13.23 11.18 -0.94
N ALA A 285 13.77 11.10 -2.15
CA ALA A 285 14.76 10.11 -2.53
C ALA A 285 15.86 10.75 -3.36
N TRP A 286 17.11 10.41 -3.05
CA TRP A 286 18.28 10.84 -3.77
C TRP A 286 18.85 9.69 -4.58
N TYR A 287 18.97 9.87 -5.87
CA TYR A 287 19.54 8.89 -6.78
C TYR A 287 20.97 9.29 -7.10
N GLN A 288 21.95 8.47 -6.76
CA GLN A 288 23.35 8.70 -7.07
C GLN A 288 23.92 7.54 -7.89
N ARG A 289 24.33 7.85 -9.10
CA ARG A 289 25.07 6.92 -9.96
C ARG A 289 26.57 7.01 -9.68
N PHE A 290 27.25 5.87 -9.81
CA PHE A 290 28.70 5.77 -9.68
C PHE A 290 29.25 4.97 -10.86
N ALA A 291 30.57 5.11 -11.10
CA ALA A 291 31.27 4.35 -12.11
C ALA A 291 31.04 2.83 -11.95
N GLY A 292 31.09 2.12 -13.07
CA GLY A 292 30.93 0.66 -13.08
C GLY A 292 29.48 0.19 -12.90
N GLY A 293 28.45 1.04 -13.13
CA GLY A 293 27.05 0.65 -13.11
C GLY A 293 26.42 0.49 -11.71
N TRP A 294 27.00 1.16 -10.72
CA TRP A 294 26.42 1.25 -9.39
C TRP A 294 25.47 2.42 -9.25
N GLN A 295 24.37 2.22 -8.53
CA GLN A 295 23.47 3.29 -8.11
C GLN A 295 23.09 3.09 -6.65
N LEU A 296 23.11 4.19 -5.88
CA LEU A 296 22.68 4.26 -4.48
C LEU A 296 21.45 5.16 -4.40
N VAL A 297 20.43 4.72 -3.66
CA VAL A 297 19.19 5.49 -3.47
C VAL A 297 18.80 5.51 -2.01
N PRO A 298 19.32 6.44 -1.19
CA PRO A 298 18.76 6.77 0.11
C PRO A 298 17.42 7.50 -0.05
N GLY A 299 16.49 7.21 0.85
CA GLY A 299 15.20 7.88 0.87
C GLY A 299 14.63 8.00 2.28
N VAL A 300 13.79 9.00 2.47
CA VAL A 300 13.02 9.22 3.71
C VAL A 300 11.56 9.47 3.35
N ARG A 301 10.64 9.00 4.17
CA ARG A 301 9.21 9.20 4.01
C ARG A 301 8.59 9.56 5.35
N TYR A 302 7.79 10.58 5.36
CA TYR A 302 6.93 10.96 6.46
C TYR A 302 5.47 10.71 6.08
N TYR A 303 4.68 10.21 7.03
CA TYR A 303 3.25 10.01 6.92
C TYR A 303 2.56 10.51 8.17
N THR A 304 1.34 11.06 8.03
CA THR A 304 0.45 11.35 9.15
C THR A 304 -1.00 11.23 8.72
N GLN A 305 -1.88 10.87 9.66
CA GLN A 305 -3.32 10.85 9.46
C GLN A 305 -4.07 11.22 10.74
N ASP A 306 -5.29 11.76 10.55
CA ASP A 306 -6.27 11.93 11.61
C ASP A 306 -7.03 10.62 11.86
N SER A 307 -7.75 10.55 12.99
CA SER A 307 -8.67 9.45 13.29
C SER A 307 -9.94 9.52 12.44
N ALA A 308 -10.50 8.35 12.12
CA ALA A 308 -11.89 8.29 11.64
C ALA A 308 -12.85 8.72 12.75
N ARG A 309 -13.99 9.33 12.37
CA ARG A 309 -14.97 9.84 13.35
C ARG A 309 -15.53 8.80 14.31
N PHE A 310 -15.55 7.54 13.90
CA PHE A 310 -16.06 6.40 14.67
C PHE A 310 -14.92 5.54 15.25
N TYR A 311 -13.70 6.07 15.33
CA TYR A 311 -12.58 5.40 15.97
C TYR A 311 -12.49 5.80 17.44
N ALA A 312 -12.46 4.80 18.32
CA ALA A 312 -11.99 4.93 19.70
C ALA A 312 -11.40 3.58 20.16
N PRO A 313 -10.52 3.55 21.18
CA PRO A 313 -10.04 2.31 21.77
C PRO A 313 -11.15 1.41 22.30
N PHE A 314 -12.17 2.01 22.92
CA PHE A 314 -13.38 1.39 23.44
C PHE A 314 -14.45 2.47 23.62
N PHE A 315 -15.70 2.08 23.77
CA PHE A 315 -16.85 2.98 23.95
C PHE A 315 -17.57 2.67 25.26
N ALA A 316 -18.09 3.72 25.94
CA ALA A 316 -18.83 3.55 27.17
C ALA A 316 -20.27 3.05 26.93
N THR A 317 -20.90 3.52 25.85
CA THR A 317 -22.31 3.27 25.50
C THR A 317 -22.46 2.99 24.00
N PRO A 318 -23.50 2.26 23.57
CA PRO A 318 -23.76 2.00 22.16
C PRO A 318 -24.54 3.14 21.48
N ASP A 319 -24.27 4.39 21.82
CA ASP A 319 -25.02 5.56 21.32
C ASP A 319 -24.72 5.89 19.85
N GLU A 320 -23.64 5.35 19.32
CA GLU A 320 -23.21 5.51 17.94
C GLU A 320 -23.70 4.35 17.06
N ARG A 321 -23.79 4.59 15.76
CA ARG A 321 -24.10 3.55 14.78
C ARG A 321 -22.87 2.75 14.35
N TYR A 322 -21.69 3.38 14.39
CA TYR A 322 -20.44 2.80 13.89
C TYR A 322 -19.36 2.91 14.96
N PHE A 323 -18.62 1.81 15.13
CA PHE A 323 -17.61 1.66 16.17
C PHE A 323 -16.40 0.90 15.63
N SER A 324 -15.20 1.38 15.85
CA SER A 324 -13.99 0.65 15.50
C SER A 324 -12.84 1.01 16.43
N SER A 325 -12.07 0.00 16.86
CA SER A 325 -10.79 0.16 17.53
C SER A 325 -9.60 -0.25 16.61
N ASP A 326 -9.86 -0.38 15.33
CA ASP A 326 -8.81 -0.71 14.38
C ASP A 326 -7.76 0.40 14.31
N TYR A 327 -6.52 0.09 14.70
CA TYR A 327 -5.41 1.05 14.73
C TYR A 327 -5.19 1.79 13.41
N ARG A 328 -5.56 1.18 12.27
CA ARG A 328 -5.49 1.78 10.93
C ARG A 328 -6.41 2.99 10.75
N LEU A 329 -7.44 3.08 11.60
CA LEU A 329 -8.41 4.18 11.61
C LEU A 329 -8.11 5.26 12.65
N GLY A 330 -7.16 4.99 13.55
CA GLY A 330 -6.72 5.95 14.56
C GLY A 330 -5.77 7.00 13.98
N GLY A 331 -5.59 8.09 14.73
CA GLY A 331 -4.61 9.12 14.40
C GLY A 331 -3.19 8.67 14.75
N PHE A 332 -2.24 8.93 13.87
CA PHE A 332 -0.82 8.70 14.10
C PHE A 332 0.05 9.39 13.05
N GLY A 333 1.34 9.46 13.34
CA GLY A 333 2.37 9.79 12.36
C GLY A 333 3.39 8.68 12.24
N ALA A 334 4.14 8.67 11.14
CA ALA A 334 5.17 7.68 10.88
C ALA A 334 6.34 8.28 10.10
N LEU A 335 7.53 7.77 10.38
CA LEU A 335 8.76 8.07 9.66
C LEU A 335 9.37 6.79 9.15
N SER A 336 9.79 6.75 7.88
CA SER A 336 10.64 5.68 7.38
C SER A 336 11.91 6.23 6.73
N ALA A 337 12.98 5.45 6.86
CA ALA A 337 14.22 5.63 6.13
C ALA A 337 14.50 4.36 5.33
N ASN A 338 14.90 4.53 4.08
CA ASN A 338 15.25 3.43 3.21
C ASN A 338 16.58 3.67 2.50
N LEU A 339 17.22 2.58 2.14
CA LEU A 339 18.43 2.59 1.32
C LEU A 339 18.35 1.43 0.33
N SER A 340 18.51 1.70 -0.95
CA SER A 340 18.68 0.68 -1.96
C SER A 340 19.97 0.87 -2.74
N VAL A 341 20.55 -0.24 -3.14
CA VAL A 341 21.74 -0.34 -3.97
C VAL A 341 21.38 -1.14 -5.20
N ARG A 342 21.72 -0.62 -6.36
CA ARG A 342 21.54 -1.27 -7.64
C ARG A 342 22.89 -1.44 -8.32
N LYS A 343 23.10 -2.59 -8.98
CA LYS A 343 24.30 -2.89 -9.74
C LYS A 343 23.92 -3.48 -11.09
N ARG A 344 24.24 -2.78 -12.17
CA ARG A 344 24.09 -3.27 -13.54
C ARG A 344 25.41 -3.85 -14.07
N PHE A 345 25.35 -5.03 -14.67
CA PHE A 345 26.48 -5.70 -15.31
C PHE A 345 25.99 -6.50 -16.52
N GLY A 346 26.30 -6.00 -17.69
CA GLY A 346 25.80 -6.55 -18.94
C GLY A 346 24.27 -6.51 -18.99
N ARG A 347 23.64 -7.67 -19.21
CA ARG A 347 22.20 -7.85 -19.27
C ARG A 347 21.53 -8.06 -17.90
N TRP A 348 22.31 -8.10 -16.84
CA TRP A 348 21.83 -8.35 -15.47
C TRP A 348 21.79 -7.07 -14.66
N GLU A 349 20.77 -6.96 -13.82
CA GLU A 349 20.69 -5.93 -12.81
C GLU A 349 20.34 -6.56 -11.45
N LEU A 350 21.19 -6.32 -10.46
CA LEU A 350 20.98 -6.69 -9.07
C LEU A 350 20.48 -5.48 -8.29
N THR A 351 19.46 -5.69 -7.47
CA THR A 351 18.95 -4.68 -6.52
C THR A 351 18.92 -5.31 -5.15
N ALA A 352 19.35 -4.56 -4.12
CA ALA A 352 19.16 -4.93 -2.72
C ALA A 352 18.86 -3.69 -1.90
N GLY A 353 18.12 -3.82 -0.81
CA GLY A 353 17.84 -2.68 0.04
C GLY A 353 17.17 -3.05 1.35
N ALA A 354 17.06 -2.03 2.20
CA ALA A 354 16.42 -2.10 3.50
C ALA A 354 15.57 -0.85 3.75
N GLU A 355 14.52 -1.03 4.52
CA GLU A 355 13.67 0.05 5.04
C GLU A 355 13.41 -0.18 6.51
N ARG A 356 13.51 0.88 7.30
CA ARG A 356 13.02 0.94 8.67
C ARG A 356 11.87 1.93 8.75
N TYR A 357 10.73 1.46 9.25
CA TYR A 357 9.53 2.26 9.47
C TYR A 357 9.19 2.30 10.97
N HIS A 358 8.79 3.46 11.46
CA HIS A 358 8.35 3.65 12.83
C HIS A 358 7.13 4.54 12.86
N ALA A 359 6.02 4.07 13.45
CA ALA A 359 4.80 4.83 13.63
C ALA A 359 4.46 5.01 15.12
N THR A 360 3.96 6.18 15.46
CA THR A 360 3.48 6.51 16.80
C THR A 360 2.53 7.70 16.75
N THR A 361 1.67 7.83 17.74
CA THR A 361 0.82 9.01 17.89
C THR A 361 1.63 10.30 18.09
N GLY A 362 2.84 10.21 18.68
CA GLY A 362 3.73 11.34 18.89
C GLY A 362 4.35 11.94 17.62
N LEU A 363 4.26 11.25 16.48
CA LEU A 363 4.69 11.77 15.18
C LEU A 363 3.53 12.37 14.36
N ALA A 364 2.31 12.40 14.88
CA ALA A 364 1.18 13.04 14.20
C ALA A 364 1.39 14.55 14.07
N LEU A 365 0.97 15.16 12.95
CA LEU A 365 1.01 16.62 12.77
C LEU A 365 -0.10 17.34 13.53
N GLY A 366 -1.23 16.65 13.76
CA GLY A 366 -2.36 17.16 14.50
C GLY A 366 -2.46 16.60 15.92
N GLN A 367 -3.40 17.10 16.68
CA GLN A 367 -3.75 16.52 17.97
C GLN A 367 -4.37 15.14 17.76
N VAL A 368 -3.91 14.16 18.54
CA VAL A 368 -4.52 12.81 18.56
C VAL A 368 -5.35 12.68 19.81
N ASP A 369 -6.67 12.73 19.65
CA ASP A 369 -7.62 12.76 20.75
C ASP A 369 -7.85 11.38 21.39
N ALA A 370 -7.59 10.30 20.63
CA ALA A 370 -7.77 8.93 21.09
C ALA A 370 -6.47 8.14 21.01
N ALA A 371 -6.17 7.37 22.05
CA ALA A 371 -4.99 6.50 22.07
C ALA A 371 -5.03 5.48 20.93
N ASN A 372 -3.88 5.25 20.29
CA ASN A 372 -3.72 4.27 19.23
C ASN A 372 -2.50 3.38 19.54
N PRO A 373 -2.62 2.40 20.46
CA PRO A 373 -1.50 1.55 20.87
C PRO A 373 -1.07 0.56 19.78
N GLY A 374 -1.93 0.26 18.81
CA GLY A 374 -1.68 -0.70 17.74
C GLY A 374 -0.79 -0.18 16.60
N THR A 375 -0.21 1.03 16.72
CA THR A 375 0.72 1.55 15.71
C THR A 375 1.90 0.60 15.52
N ILE A 376 2.29 0.40 14.26
CA ILE A 376 3.31 -0.58 13.88
C ILE A 376 4.68 0.04 13.65
N SER A 377 5.72 -0.74 13.94
CA SER A 377 7.08 -0.49 13.45
C SER A 377 7.56 -1.75 12.75
N TYR A 378 8.33 -1.61 11.67
CA TYR A 378 8.83 -2.76 10.94
C TYR A 378 10.19 -2.52 10.30
N THR A 379 10.85 -3.63 10.01
CA THR A 379 12.00 -3.67 9.10
C THR A 379 11.62 -4.43 7.84
N ARG A 380 11.99 -3.91 6.69
CA ARG A 380 11.84 -4.59 5.40
C ARG A 380 13.19 -4.74 4.75
N LEU A 381 13.51 -5.96 4.30
CA LEU A 381 14.70 -6.28 3.52
C LEU A 381 14.26 -6.83 2.18
N PHE A 382 14.93 -6.46 1.10
CA PHE A 382 14.61 -6.98 -0.22
C PHE A 382 15.86 -7.17 -1.07
N ALA A 383 15.78 -8.13 -1.97
CA ALA A 383 16.76 -8.36 -3.02
C ALA A 383 16.05 -8.73 -4.31
N GLY A 384 16.63 -8.37 -5.44
CA GLY A 384 16.05 -8.64 -6.75
C GLY A 384 17.14 -8.85 -7.81
N LEU A 385 16.77 -9.59 -8.84
CA LEU A 385 17.59 -9.86 -10.02
C LEU A 385 16.72 -9.68 -11.27
N ASP A 386 17.11 -8.80 -12.14
CA ASP A 386 16.47 -8.58 -13.44
C ASP A 386 17.43 -8.97 -14.57
N PHE A 387 16.88 -9.62 -15.59
CA PHE A 387 17.61 -10.01 -16.81
C PHE A 387 16.94 -9.36 -18.02
N HIS A 388 17.72 -8.59 -18.78
CA HIS A 388 17.28 -7.89 -19.99
C HIS A 388 17.77 -8.64 -21.23
N PHE A 389 16.89 -8.84 -22.20
CA PHE A 389 17.21 -9.52 -23.45
C PHE A 389 16.53 -8.83 -24.64
N ASP A 390 17.11 -9.03 -25.82
CA ASP A 390 16.63 -8.47 -27.09
C ASP A 390 15.56 -9.36 -27.69
#